data_0995af9fc0e58422be816fb933e08c55
#
_entry.id   0995af9fc0e58422be816fb933e08c55
#
_cell.length_a   1.000
_cell.length_b   1.000
_cell.length_c   1.000
_cell.angle_alpha   90.00
_cell.angle_beta   90.00
_cell.angle_gamma   90.00
#
_symmetry.space_group_name_H-M   'P 1'
#
loop_
_entity.id
_entity.type
_entity.pdbx_description
1 polymer ?
#
loop_
_entity_poly.entity_id
_entity_poly.type
_entity_poly.pdbx_seq_one_letter_code
_entity_poly.pdbx_strand_id
1 'polypeptide(L)'
;VNESLTNNQTTINDCSTNLNNESEFMGPICDEAVNAFSEVSVKLNELTENFSTISTFINETAESYKAGDDAATKEVTGDKEKLNTSLSNESTANKSINLNNIDKNSKVGKAVSKYSDELKNADYATVNDSIYSTTTTTTINGKEVEVTHVVINNGSQINGAPANGSYGNGLENAKSASKRLNSKILINGSHFDYGTGKEDLKGANNIVIVNGEVKQNGTSGGNELLLNKDGRIYNAYGKTADQLVNEGVKYSFSCHSTQVIENGDTSPSYRETRAYKRNVIGMTQPGEYYIVTDKTGNN
;
A
#
# COMPACT_ATOMS: atom_id res chain seq x y z
N VAL A 1 10.72 -23.90 21.25
CA VAL A 1 10.40 -25.11 20.47
C VAL A 1 11.51 -26.14 20.62
N ASN A 2 12.78 -25.80 20.33
CA ASN A 2 13.90 -26.74 20.44
C ASN A 2 14.07 -27.32 21.85
N GLU A 3 13.93 -26.47 22.89
CA GLU A 3 14.05 -26.93 24.28
C GLU A 3 12.93 -27.92 24.64
N SER A 4 11.69 -27.67 24.20
CA SER A 4 10.56 -28.57 24.42
C SER A 4 10.75 -29.90 23.67
N LEU A 5 11.30 -29.89 22.46
CA LEU A 5 11.59 -31.06 21.67
C LEU A 5 12.69 -31.90 22.32
N THR A 6 13.76 -31.28 22.81
CA THR A 6 14.86 -31.95 23.53
C THR A 6 14.35 -32.57 24.83
N ASN A 7 13.50 -31.87 25.59
CA ASN A 7 12.92 -32.43 26.81
C ASN A 7 12.02 -33.63 26.53
N ASN A 8 11.20 -33.56 25.48
CA ASN A 8 10.38 -34.71 25.05
C ASN A 8 11.21 -35.89 24.60
N GLN A 9 12.33 -35.64 23.88
CA GLN A 9 13.28 -36.67 23.48
C GLN A 9 13.88 -37.40 24.69
N THR A 10 14.31 -36.64 25.69
CA THR A 10 14.84 -37.21 26.94
C THR A 10 13.80 -38.09 27.63
N THR A 11 12.56 -37.59 27.76
CA THR A 11 11.48 -38.35 28.39
C THR A 11 11.18 -39.66 27.64
N ILE A 12 11.17 -39.65 26.32
CA ILE A 12 10.93 -40.86 25.50
C ILE A 12 12.07 -41.86 25.64
N ASN A 13 13.31 -41.37 25.65
CA ASN A 13 14.48 -42.24 25.85
C ASN A 13 14.50 -42.91 27.24
N ASP A 14 14.12 -42.14 28.27
CA ASP A 14 14.00 -42.65 29.64
C ASP A 14 12.89 -43.70 29.75
N CYS A 15 11.74 -43.48 29.10
CA CYS A 15 10.65 -44.44 29.04
C CYS A 15 11.09 -45.73 28.30
N SER A 16 11.79 -45.61 27.18
CA SER A 16 12.32 -46.74 26.41
C SER A 16 13.32 -47.56 27.24
N THR A 17 14.21 -46.85 27.96
CA THR A 17 15.20 -47.53 28.83
C THR A 17 14.52 -48.27 29.97
N ASN A 18 13.54 -47.66 30.61
CA ASN A 18 12.79 -48.29 31.69
C ASN A 18 12.02 -49.55 31.21
N LEU A 19 11.37 -49.45 30.04
CA LEU A 19 10.68 -50.59 29.45
C LEU A 19 11.63 -51.73 29.06
N ASN A 20 12.84 -51.43 28.54
CA ASN A 20 13.85 -52.45 28.27
C ASN A 20 14.31 -53.18 29.54
N ASN A 21 14.45 -52.47 30.65
CA ASN A 21 14.83 -53.05 31.93
C ASN A 21 13.74 -53.96 32.51
N GLU A 22 12.47 -53.71 32.17
CA GLU A 22 11.30 -54.48 32.60
C GLU A 22 10.95 -55.64 31.62
N SER A 23 11.54 -55.64 30.42
CA SER A 23 11.17 -56.59 29.34
C SER A 23 11.45 -58.06 29.69
N GLU A 24 12.44 -58.31 30.52
CA GLU A 24 12.73 -59.64 31.02
C GLU A 24 11.59 -60.30 31.87
N PHE A 25 10.71 -59.41 32.40
CA PHE A 25 9.60 -59.85 33.27
C PHE A 25 8.23 -59.85 32.59
N MET A 26 8.08 -59.11 31.50
CA MET A 26 6.73 -58.77 30.91
C MET A 26 6.47 -59.39 29.52
N GLY A 27 7.47 -60.00 28.89
CA GLY A 27 7.32 -60.79 27.65
C GLY A 27 7.00 -59.95 26.40
N PRO A 28 6.39 -60.52 25.34
CA PRO A 28 6.28 -59.93 24.00
C PRO A 28 5.58 -58.59 23.91
N ILE A 29 4.71 -58.22 24.87
CA ILE A 29 4.03 -56.94 24.89
C ILE A 29 5.00 -55.79 25.18
N CYS A 30 6.00 -56.03 26.03
CA CYS A 30 7.07 -55.06 26.29
C CYS A 30 7.97 -54.85 25.06
N ASP A 31 8.26 -55.88 24.31
CA ASP A 31 9.07 -55.78 23.11
C ASP A 31 8.39 -54.93 22.04
N GLU A 32 7.08 -55.05 21.84
CA GLU A 32 6.31 -54.18 20.94
C GLU A 32 6.31 -52.73 21.42
N ALA A 33 6.16 -52.50 22.72
CA ALA A 33 6.19 -51.15 23.28
C ALA A 33 7.57 -50.50 23.12
N VAL A 34 8.65 -51.24 23.40
CA VAL A 34 10.03 -50.77 23.21
C VAL A 34 10.30 -50.41 21.76
N ASN A 35 9.86 -51.24 20.81
CA ASN A 35 10.01 -50.94 19.38
C ASN A 35 9.24 -49.70 18.98
N ALA A 36 8.00 -49.51 19.44
CA ALA A 36 7.20 -48.32 19.16
C ALA A 36 7.86 -47.04 19.73
N PHE A 37 8.39 -47.09 20.95
CA PHE A 37 9.13 -45.97 21.53
C PHE A 37 10.41 -45.65 20.77
N SER A 38 11.13 -46.67 20.28
CA SER A 38 12.31 -46.50 19.47
C SER A 38 11.98 -45.79 18.13
N GLU A 39 10.90 -46.19 17.46
CA GLU A 39 10.45 -45.55 16.23
C GLU A 39 10.03 -44.09 16.46
N VAL A 40 9.33 -43.81 17.56
CA VAL A 40 8.96 -42.44 17.94
C VAL A 40 10.20 -41.57 18.21
N SER A 41 11.20 -42.16 18.90
CA SER A 41 12.47 -41.49 19.19
C SER A 41 13.22 -41.10 17.90
N VAL A 42 13.31 -42.02 16.92
CA VAL A 42 13.92 -41.75 15.61
C VAL A 42 13.19 -40.59 14.91
N LYS A 43 11.86 -40.64 14.83
CA LYS A 43 11.05 -39.58 14.19
C LYS A 43 11.18 -38.26 14.90
N LEU A 44 11.30 -38.24 16.22
CA LEU A 44 11.48 -36.99 16.98
C LEU A 44 12.88 -36.40 16.74
N ASN A 45 13.92 -37.25 16.56
CA ASN A 45 15.24 -36.78 16.15
C ASN A 45 15.20 -36.13 14.75
N GLU A 46 14.59 -36.82 13.76
CA GLU A 46 14.41 -36.26 12.42
C GLU A 46 13.66 -34.93 12.46
N LEU A 47 12.62 -34.82 13.28
CA LEU A 47 11.87 -33.58 13.45
C LEU A 47 12.74 -32.47 14.06
N THR A 48 13.57 -32.79 15.06
CA THR A 48 14.48 -31.83 15.69
C THR A 48 15.56 -31.37 14.73
N GLU A 49 16.11 -32.21 13.88
CA GLU A 49 17.04 -31.83 12.82
C GLU A 49 16.40 -30.93 11.78
N ASN A 50 15.17 -31.25 11.38
CA ASN A 50 14.42 -30.41 10.45
C ASN A 50 14.14 -29.02 11.03
N PHE A 51 13.75 -28.90 12.29
CA PHE A 51 13.58 -27.60 12.95
C PHE A 51 14.89 -26.85 13.10
N SER A 52 16.01 -27.55 13.37
CA SER A 52 17.32 -26.90 13.38
C SER A 52 17.70 -26.35 12.00
N THR A 53 17.45 -27.12 10.95
CA THR A 53 17.67 -26.69 9.56
C THR A 53 16.82 -25.47 9.19
N ILE A 54 15.53 -25.49 9.53
CA ILE A 54 14.62 -24.36 9.31
C ILE A 54 15.09 -23.13 10.10
N SER A 55 15.50 -23.30 11.36
CA SER A 55 16.01 -22.20 12.18
C SER A 55 17.28 -21.58 11.59
N THR A 56 18.19 -22.42 11.09
CA THR A 56 19.40 -21.97 10.40
C THR A 56 19.03 -21.17 9.13
N PHE A 57 18.13 -21.73 8.31
CA PHE A 57 17.67 -21.04 7.10
C PHE A 57 17.00 -19.68 7.40
N ILE A 58 16.17 -19.62 8.46
CA ILE A 58 15.54 -18.34 8.88
C ILE A 58 16.60 -17.34 9.31
N ASN A 59 17.60 -17.77 10.09
CA ASN A 59 18.67 -16.90 10.56
C ASN A 59 19.56 -16.41 9.41
N GLU A 60 19.96 -17.29 8.50
CA GLU A 60 20.75 -16.94 7.31
C GLU A 60 19.97 -15.98 6.40
N THR A 61 18.67 -16.21 6.26
CA THR A 61 17.78 -15.31 5.50
C THR A 61 17.68 -13.95 6.18
N ALA A 62 17.51 -13.91 7.51
CA ALA A 62 17.46 -12.67 8.27
C ALA A 62 18.79 -11.89 8.21
N GLU A 63 19.92 -12.58 8.31
CA GLU A 63 21.26 -11.98 8.15
C GLU A 63 21.48 -11.47 6.72
N SER A 64 21.01 -12.20 5.71
CA SER A 64 21.05 -11.75 4.31
C SER A 64 20.21 -10.51 4.07
N TYR A 65 19.00 -10.44 4.64
CA TYR A 65 18.18 -9.23 4.58
C TYR A 65 18.82 -8.07 5.33
N LYS A 66 19.39 -8.32 6.50
CA LYS A 66 20.12 -7.30 7.26
C LYS A 66 21.36 -6.79 6.53
N ALA A 67 22.13 -7.69 5.92
CA ALA A 67 23.28 -7.30 5.10
C ALA A 67 22.84 -6.52 3.85
N GLY A 68 21.71 -6.88 3.23
CA GLY A 68 21.07 -6.11 2.15
C GLY A 68 20.63 -4.73 2.60
N ASP A 69 19.99 -4.63 3.77
CA ASP A 69 19.58 -3.36 4.38
C ASP A 69 20.79 -2.50 4.79
N ASP A 70 21.86 -3.09 5.34
CA ASP A 70 23.08 -2.39 5.71
C ASP A 70 23.85 -1.92 4.47
N ALA A 71 23.87 -2.71 3.39
CA ALA A 71 24.46 -2.33 2.10
C ALA A 71 23.66 -1.20 1.45
N ALA A 72 22.33 -1.32 1.41
CA ALA A 72 21.43 -0.29 0.92
C ALA A 72 21.55 0.99 1.78
N THR A 73 21.71 0.85 3.09
CA THR A 73 21.92 1.99 4.00
C THR A 73 23.26 2.67 3.76
N LYS A 74 24.33 1.92 3.46
CA LYS A 74 25.64 2.49 3.10
C LYS A 74 25.60 3.19 1.74
N GLU A 75 24.94 2.61 0.76
CA GLU A 75 24.76 3.20 -0.56
C GLU A 75 23.90 4.48 -0.46
N VAL A 76 22.80 4.43 0.28
CA VAL A 76 21.93 5.58 0.59
C VAL A 76 22.64 6.68 1.38
N THR A 77 23.55 6.35 2.30
CA THR A 77 24.33 7.38 3.05
C THR A 77 25.40 8.01 2.17
N GLY A 78 26.04 7.24 1.29
CA GLY A 78 26.99 7.77 0.30
C GLY A 78 26.31 8.64 -0.75
N ASP A 79 25.14 8.23 -1.22
CA ASP A 79 24.33 9.00 -2.17
C ASP A 79 23.64 10.20 -1.53
N LYS A 80 23.38 10.19 -0.21
CA LYS A 80 22.82 11.35 0.49
C LYS A 80 23.81 12.50 0.63
N GLU A 81 25.09 12.24 0.87
CA GLU A 81 26.10 13.29 0.83
C GLU A 81 26.21 13.88 -0.58
N LYS A 82 26.14 13.04 -1.62
CA LYS A 82 26.09 13.48 -3.02
C LYS A 82 24.77 14.17 -3.35
N LEU A 83 23.63 13.67 -2.84
CA LEU A 83 22.30 14.24 -3.06
C LEU A 83 22.16 15.59 -2.35
N ASN A 84 22.63 15.72 -1.10
CA ASN A 84 22.66 16.99 -0.37
C ASN A 84 23.61 18.01 -1.00
N THR A 85 24.62 17.56 -1.76
CA THR A 85 25.53 18.44 -2.50
C THR A 85 24.94 18.82 -3.87
N SER A 86 24.09 17.97 -4.46
CA SER A 86 23.48 18.21 -5.78
C SER A 86 22.02 18.69 -5.73
N LEU A 87 21.29 18.38 -4.66
CA LEU A 87 19.95 18.87 -4.35
C LEU A 87 20.05 19.71 -3.08
N SER A 88 20.64 20.91 -3.18
CA SER A 88 20.48 21.94 -2.17
C SER A 88 18.99 22.25 -1.99
N ASN A 89 18.59 22.64 -0.78
CA ASN A 89 17.24 23.13 -0.54
C ASN A 89 16.89 24.16 -1.65
N GLU A 90 16.02 23.77 -2.56
CA GLU A 90 15.68 24.53 -3.74
C GLU A 90 14.25 25.04 -3.59
N SER A 91 14.07 26.32 -3.77
CA SER A 91 12.74 26.94 -3.87
C SER A 91 12.69 27.80 -5.11
N THR A 92 12.02 27.30 -6.14
CA THR A 92 11.72 28.00 -7.36
C THR A 92 10.19 28.08 -7.54
N ALA A 93 9.73 28.73 -8.62
CA ALA A 93 8.30 28.73 -8.92
C ALA A 93 7.71 27.32 -9.10
N ASN A 94 8.54 26.36 -9.54
CA ASN A 94 8.11 25.00 -9.90
C ASN A 94 8.58 23.92 -8.91
N LYS A 95 9.60 24.21 -8.09
CA LYS A 95 10.17 23.23 -7.15
C LYS A 95 10.26 23.83 -5.75
N SER A 96 9.74 23.12 -4.79
CA SER A 96 9.86 23.41 -3.36
C SER A 96 10.44 22.19 -2.66
N ILE A 97 11.77 22.15 -2.53
CA ILE A 97 12.50 21.02 -1.98
C ILE A 97 13.14 21.45 -0.66
N ASN A 98 12.72 20.82 0.42
CA ASN A 98 13.29 20.99 1.75
C ASN A 98 13.62 19.61 2.33
N LEU A 99 14.90 19.26 2.28
CA LEU A 99 15.42 17.99 2.77
C LEU A 99 15.78 18.01 4.27
N ASN A 100 15.67 19.19 4.90
CA ASN A 100 15.89 19.29 6.34
C ASN A 100 14.80 18.53 7.10
N ASN A 101 15.19 17.86 8.17
CA ASN A 101 14.28 17.13 9.06
C ASN A 101 13.55 15.92 8.44
N ILE A 102 13.91 15.50 7.23
CA ILE A 102 13.34 14.26 6.66
C ILE A 102 13.96 13.06 7.40
N ASP A 103 13.10 12.29 8.08
CA ASP A 103 13.50 10.99 8.61
C ASP A 103 13.77 10.02 7.47
N LYS A 104 15.00 9.52 7.38
CA LYS A 104 15.44 8.58 6.33
C LYS A 104 14.67 7.27 6.33
N ASN A 105 14.17 6.86 7.49
CA ASN A 105 13.42 5.62 7.65
C ASN A 105 11.93 5.79 7.31
N SER A 106 11.46 7.03 7.20
CA SER A 106 10.10 7.31 6.76
C SER A 106 9.88 6.91 5.31
N LYS A 107 8.62 6.75 4.91
CA LYS A 107 8.28 6.49 3.50
C LYS A 107 8.81 7.60 2.58
N VAL A 108 8.66 8.85 2.98
CA VAL A 108 9.15 10.02 2.25
C VAL A 108 10.67 10.00 2.15
N GLY A 109 11.39 9.71 3.25
CA GLY A 109 12.86 9.64 3.22
C GLY A 109 13.39 8.53 2.31
N LYS A 110 12.74 7.38 2.31
CA LYS A 110 13.03 6.29 1.36
C LYS A 110 12.74 6.69 -0.09
N ALA A 111 11.63 7.40 -0.33
CA ALA A 111 11.28 7.89 -1.66
C ALA A 111 12.29 8.90 -2.20
N VAL A 112 12.75 9.85 -1.40
CA VAL A 112 13.80 10.82 -1.78
C VAL A 112 15.06 10.11 -2.27
N SER A 113 15.46 9.04 -1.59
CA SER A 113 16.64 8.26 -1.97
C SER A 113 16.37 7.42 -3.22
N LYS A 114 15.27 6.68 -3.24
CA LYS A 114 14.92 5.74 -4.31
C LYS A 114 14.63 6.43 -5.64
N TYR A 115 14.01 7.60 -5.60
CA TYR A 115 13.52 8.33 -6.77
C TYR A 115 14.29 9.64 -7.01
N SER A 116 15.58 9.67 -6.64
CA SER A 116 16.42 10.86 -6.78
C SER A 116 16.54 11.37 -8.21
N ASP A 117 16.62 10.48 -9.19
CA ASP A 117 16.72 10.88 -10.60
C ASP A 117 15.38 11.41 -11.14
N GLU A 118 14.27 10.86 -10.69
CA GLU A 118 12.95 11.42 -10.97
C GLU A 118 12.83 12.83 -10.40
N LEU A 119 13.27 13.05 -9.15
CA LEU A 119 13.25 14.36 -8.51
C LEU A 119 14.09 15.40 -9.26
N LYS A 120 15.30 15.02 -9.73
CA LYS A 120 16.16 15.90 -10.54
C LYS A 120 15.50 16.33 -11.84
N ASN A 121 14.82 15.38 -12.52
CA ASN A 121 14.26 15.56 -13.85
C ASN A 121 12.80 16.05 -13.84
N ALA A 122 12.18 16.20 -12.68
CA ALA A 122 10.80 16.64 -12.57
C ALA A 122 10.61 18.09 -13.06
N ASP A 123 9.49 18.35 -13.72
CA ASP A 123 9.06 19.71 -14.09
C ASP A 123 8.59 20.49 -12.86
N TYR A 124 7.92 19.78 -11.93
CA TYR A 124 7.44 20.30 -10.65
C TYR A 124 7.81 19.33 -9.53
N ALA A 125 8.17 19.86 -8.37
CA ALA A 125 8.42 19.04 -7.20
C ALA A 125 8.00 19.74 -5.90
N THR A 126 7.50 18.93 -4.96
CA THR A 126 7.29 19.32 -3.57
C THR A 126 7.82 18.23 -2.67
N VAL A 127 8.86 18.54 -1.90
CA VAL A 127 9.48 17.59 -0.97
C VAL A 127 9.70 18.26 0.37
N ASN A 128 9.19 17.64 1.42
CA ASN A 128 9.44 18.00 2.81
C ASN A 128 9.34 16.75 3.69
N ASP A 129 9.31 16.89 5.00
CA ASP A 129 9.21 15.81 5.98
C ASP A 129 7.92 14.97 5.90
N SER A 130 6.89 15.47 5.23
CA SER A 130 5.57 14.82 5.15
C SER A 130 5.18 14.30 3.77
N ILE A 131 5.78 14.85 2.71
CA ILE A 131 5.41 14.54 1.32
C ILE A 131 6.65 14.54 0.41
N TYR A 132 6.69 13.56 -0.48
CA TYR A 132 7.47 13.57 -1.72
C TYR A 132 6.48 13.64 -2.87
N SER A 133 6.63 14.60 -3.74
CA SER A 133 5.84 14.69 -4.96
C SER A 133 6.66 15.27 -6.10
N THR A 134 6.59 14.60 -7.24
CA THR A 134 7.17 15.03 -8.52
C THR A 134 6.11 15.01 -9.59
N THR A 135 6.21 15.90 -10.55
CA THR A 135 5.38 15.88 -11.76
C THR A 135 6.30 16.02 -12.96
N THR A 136 6.14 15.12 -13.90
CA THR A 136 6.89 15.11 -15.17
C THR A 136 5.93 15.05 -16.33
N THR A 137 6.15 15.92 -17.32
CA THR A 137 5.44 15.91 -18.59
C THR A 137 6.11 14.92 -19.53
N THR A 138 5.34 14.02 -20.11
CA THR A 138 5.85 13.02 -21.07
C THR A 138 4.84 12.77 -22.18
N THR A 139 5.27 12.05 -23.22
CA THR A 139 4.39 11.68 -24.34
C THR A 139 4.15 10.18 -24.32
N ILE A 140 2.89 9.78 -24.24
CA ILE A 140 2.46 8.39 -24.32
C ILE A 140 1.53 8.23 -25.52
N ASN A 141 1.90 7.37 -26.47
CA ASN A 141 1.13 7.14 -27.70
C ASN A 141 0.78 8.44 -28.47
N GLY A 142 1.73 9.38 -28.52
CA GLY A 142 1.56 10.66 -29.21
C GLY A 142 0.73 11.70 -28.46
N LYS A 143 0.32 11.42 -27.24
CA LYS A 143 -0.42 12.36 -26.37
C LYS A 143 0.47 12.85 -25.25
N GLU A 144 0.44 14.16 -25.00
CA GLU A 144 1.12 14.77 -23.86
C GLU A 144 0.33 14.49 -22.58
N VAL A 145 1.01 13.92 -21.59
CA VAL A 145 0.46 13.63 -20.27
C VAL A 145 1.37 14.15 -19.17
N GLU A 146 0.78 14.57 -18.07
CA GLU A 146 1.50 14.82 -16.82
C GLU A 146 1.36 13.58 -15.93
N VAL A 147 2.49 13.09 -15.44
CA VAL A 147 2.58 12.02 -14.46
C VAL A 147 3.04 12.62 -13.14
N THR A 148 2.18 12.59 -12.15
CA THR A 148 2.52 13.02 -10.79
C THR A 148 2.69 11.79 -9.90
N HIS A 149 3.87 11.62 -9.34
CA HIS A 149 4.18 10.62 -8.33
C HIS A 149 4.11 11.23 -6.94
N VAL A 150 3.47 10.57 -6.01
CA VAL A 150 3.23 11.06 -4.65
C VAL A 150 3.55 9.99 -3.63
N VAL A 151 4.42 10.30 -2.67
CA VAL A 151 4.64 9.45 -1.49
C VAL A 151 4.35 10.26 -0.23
N ILE A 152 3.56 9.68 0.67
CA ILE A 152 3.19 10.25 1.97
C ILE A 152 3.50 9.27 3.10
N ASN A 153 3.84 9.80 4.26
CA ASN A 153 4.18 8.97 5.41
C ASN A 153 2.96 8.25 6.01
N ASN A 154 1.81 8.90 5.99
CA ASN A 154 0.60 8.41 6.63
C ASN A 154 -0.60 8.53 5.69
N GLY A 155 -1.38 7.46 5.58
CA GLY A 155 -2.60 7.43 4.77
C GLY A 155 -3.65 8.48 5.16
N SER A 156 -3.63 9.00 6.39
CA SER A 156 -4.52 10.10 6.79
C SER A 156 -4.24 11.44 6.09
N GLN A 157 -3.10 11.56 5.39
CA GLN A 157 -2.76 12.76 4.62
C GLN A 157 -3.52 12.86 3.29
N ILE A 158 -4.07 11.74 2.79
CA ILE A 158 -4.99 11.75 1.65
C ILE A 158 -6.42 11.80 2.17
N ASN A 159 -7.20 12.76 1.67
CA ASN A 159 -8.56 12.95 2.10
C ASN A 159 -9.45 13.33 0.91
N GLY A 160 -10.74 13.07 1.06
CA GLY A 160 -11.78 13.69 0.25
C GLY A 160 -12.29 14.96 0.90
N ALA A 161 -12.89 15.83 0.10
CA ALA A 161 -13.58 16.97 0.64
C ALA A 161 -14.76 17.35 -0.27
N PRO A 162 -15.95 17.59 0.30
CA PRO A 162 -17.05 18.12 -0.46
C PRO A 162 -16.77 19.57 -0.88
N ALA A 163 -17.32 19.96 -2.02
CA ALA A 163 -17.28 21.32 -2.51
C ALA A 163 -17.86 22.29 -1.47
N ASN A 164 -17.26 23.45 -1.33
CA ASN A 164 -17.68 24.47 -0.36
C ASN A 164 -17.80 23.96 1.09
N GLY A 165 -17.13 22.85 1.42
CA GLY A 165 -17.03 22.33 2.79
C GLY A 165 -18.16 21.42 3.25
N SER A 166 -19.26 21.27 2.52
CA SER A 166 -20.35 20.36 2.87
C SER A 166 -21.03 19.75 1.66
N TYR A 167 -21.50 18.51 1.83
CA TYR A 167 -22.24 17.79 0.80
C TYR A 167 -23.56 18.50 0.46
N GLY A 168 -23.85 18.64 -0.83
CA GLY A 168 -25.04 19.34 -1.31
C GLY A 168 -24.89 20.85 -1.52
N ASN A 169 -23.71 21.42 -1.30
CA ASN A 169 -23.45 22.88 -1.42
C ASN A 169 -23.00 23.34 -2.81
N GLY A 170 -23.26 22.55 -3.84
CA GLY A 170 -22.95 22.90 -5.22
C GLY A 170 -21.48 22.68 -5.59
N LEU A 171 -21.01 23.39 -6.61
CA LEU A 171 -19.68 23.20 -7.19
C LEU A 171 -18.67 24.18 -6.63
N GLU A 172 -17.42 23.77 -6.56
CA GLU A 172 -16.27 24.61 -6.20
C GLU A 172 -15.16 24.40 -7.23
N ASN A 173 -14.51 25.47 -7.67
CA ASN A 173 -13.37 25.31 -8.56
C ASN A 173 -12.11 24.82 -7.79
N ALA A 174 -11.23 24.11 -8.49
CA ALA A 174 -10.06 23.48 -7.90
C ALA A 174 -9.14 24.49 -7.16
N LYS A 175 -8.97 25.71 -7.69
CA LYS A 175 -8.12 26.75 -7.07
C LYS A 175 -8.69 27.21 -5.72
N SER A 176 -10.00 27.40 -5.63
CA SER A 176 -10.68 27.74 -4.38
C SER A 176 -10.56 26.60 -3.36
N ALA A 177 -10.88 25.38 -3.79
CA ALA A 177 -10.80 24.19 -2.97
C ALA A 177 -9.38 23.96 -2.43
N SER A 178 -8.36 24.04 -3.29
CA SER A 178 -6.96 23.90 -2.89
C SER A 178 -6.54 24.91 -1.82
N LYS A 179 -6.94 26.18 -1.99
CA LYS A 179 -6.67 27.24 -1.01
C LYS A 179 -7.39 26.97 0.31
N ARG A 180 -8.68 26.63 0.27
CA ARG A 180 -9.49 26.32 1.46
C ARG A 180 -8.95 25.12 2.24
N LEU A 181 -8.53 24.08 1.53
CA LEU A 181 -8.03 22.82 2.12
C LEU A 181 -6.53 22.88 2.43
N ASN A 182 -5.83 23.93 2.05
CA ASN A 182 -4.36 24.00 2.11
C ASN A 182 -3.70 22.74 1.52
N SER A 183 -4.28 22.22 0.42
CA SER A 183 -3.81 20.99 -0.20
C SER A 183 -2.61 21.24 -1.09
N LYS A 184 -1.62 20.34 -1.06
CA LYS A 184 -0.45 20.39 -1.96
C LYS A 184 -0.78 19.83 -3.33
N ILE A 185 -1.67 18.83 -3.38
CA ILE A 185 -2.17 18.20 -4.58
C ILE A 185 -3.68 18.10 -4.44
N LEU A 186 -4.39 18.42 -5.50
CA LEU A 186 -5.84 18.30 -5.56
C LEU A 186 -6.26 17.78 -6.93
N ILE A 187 -7.11 16.77 -6.94
CA ILE A 187 -7.77 16.27 -8.13
C ILE A 187 -9.28 16.35 -7.94
N ASN A 188 -10.01 16.45 -9.04
CA ASN A 188 -11.46 16.36 -8.98
C ASN A 188 -11.90 14.94 -8.60
N GLY A 189 -12.99 14.87 -7.83
CA GLY A 189 -13.59 13.61 -7.39
C GLY A 189 -14.80 13.22 -8.21
N SER A 190 -15.98 13.28 -7.59
CA SER A 190 -17.23 12.78 -8.15
C SER A 190 -17.79 13.61 -9.31
N HIS A 191 -18.75 13.04 -10.00
CA HIS A 191 -19.56 13.68 -11.03
C HIS A 191 -20.39 14.83 -10.52
N PHE A 192 -20.77 15.70 -11.44
CA PHE A 192 -21.80 16.70 -11.23
C PHE A 192 -22.74 16.77 -12.44
N ASP A 193 -23.94 17.25 -12.19
CA ASP A 193 -24.94 17.48 -13.23
C ASP A 193 -24.63 18.80 -13.99
N TYR A 194 -24.25 18.69 -15.24
CA TYR A 194 -23.94 19.82 -16.11
C TYR A 194 -25.12 20.78 -16.31
N GLY A 195 -26.35 20.25 -16.25
CA GLY A 195 -27.58 21.05 -16.46
C GLY A 195 -27.91 21.95 -15.27
N THR A 196 -27.67 21.48 -14.06
CA THR A 196 -28.02 22.21 -12.82
C THR A 196 -26.82 22.81 -12.10
N GLY A 197 -25.59 22.38 -12.44
CA GLY A 197 -24.37 22.76 -11.73
C GLY A 197 -24.32 22.24 -10.28
N LYS A 198 -25.11 21.21 -9.95
CA LYS A 198 -25.16 20.57 -8.64
C LYS A 198 -24.51 19.19 -8.69
N GLU A 199 -24.25 18.62 -7.53
CA GLU A 199 -23.83 17.24 -7.42
C GLU A 199 -24.84 16.34 -8.12
N ASP A 200 -24.35 15.43 -8.96
CA ASP A 200 -25.21 14.44 -9.60
C ASP A 200 -25.52 13.29 -8.63
N LEU A 201 -26.53 13.51 -7.81
CA LEU A 201 -27.01 12.51 -6.86
C LEU A 201 -27.66 11.28 -7.53
N LYS A 202 -28.07 11.42 -8.80
CA LYS A 202 -28.68 10.31 -9.57
C LYS A 202 -27.65 9.51 -10.31
N GLY A 203 -26.55 10.13 -10.72
CA GLY A 203 -25.42 9.45 -11.38
C GLY A 203 -24.38 8.92 -10.41
N ALA A 204 -24.39 9.38 -9.16
CA ALA A 204 -23.63 8.74 -8.11
C ALA A 204 -24.24 7.36 -7.86
N ASN A 205 -23.55 6.30 -8.15
CA ASN A 205 -23.93 4.89 -8.04
C ASN A 205 -24.55 4.49 -6.70
N ASN A 206 -25.49 5.27 -6.23
CA ASN A 206 -26.24 5.10 -5.00
C ASN A 206 -25.43 5.14 -3.68
N ILE A 207 -24.13 5.31 -3.72
CA ILE A 207 -23.29 5.40 -2.51
C ILE A 207 -22.62 6.74 -2.42
N VAL A 208 -22.82 7.43 -1.31
CA VAL A 208 -22.06 8.62 -0.93
C VAL A 208 -21.61 8.50 0.51
N ILE A 209 -20.30 8.44 0.71
CA ILE A 209 -19.64 8.42 2.01
C ILE A 209 -18.73 9.64 2.10
N VAL A 210 -18.89 10.42 3.14
CA VAL A 210 -18.10 11.62 3.41
C VAL A 210 -17.59 11.57 4.83
N ASN A 211 -16.27 11.51 5.00
CA ASN A 211 -15.60 11.43 6.28
C ASN A 211 -16.10 10.28 7.18
N GLY A 212 -16.41 9.12 6.59
CA GLY A 212 -16.94 7.96 7.31
C GLY A 212 -18.43 8.04 7.65
N GLU A 213 -19.13 9.06 7.18
CA GLU A 213 -20.58 9.18 7.35
C GLU A 213 -21.29 8.83 6.04
N VAL A 214 -22.31 8.01 6.13
CA VAL A 214 -23.17 7.67 5.00
C VAL A 214 -24.10 8.85 4.70
N LYS A 215 -23.95 9.46 3.53
CA LYS A 215 -24.84 10.52 3.03
C LYS A 215 -25.89 9.97 2.08
N GLN A 216 -25.56 8.89 1.40
CA GLN A 216 -26.51 8.13 0.56
C GLN A 216 -26.17 6.65 0.68
N ASN A 217 -27.15 5.85 1.12
CA ASN A 217 -27.00 4.42 1.34
C ASN A 217 -27.61 3.64 0.18
N GLY A 218 -26.78 3.20 -0.72
CA GLY A 218 -27.12 2.32 -1.84
C GLY A 218 -26.20 1.11 -1.88
N THR A 219 -26.09 0.49 -3.05
CA THR A 219 -25.20 -0.65 -3.27
C THR A 219 -24.14 -0.30 -4.30
N SER A 220 -22.88 -0.59 -4.00
CA SER A 220 -21.76 -0.31 -4.89
C SER A 220 -21.86 -1.06 -6.21
N GLY A 221 -21.66 -0.36 -7.31
CA GLY A 221 -21.69 -0.90 -8.67
C GLY A 221 -20.31 -1.17 -9.27
N GLY A 222 -19.22 -0.95 -8.50
CA GLY A 222 -17.85 -1.10 -8.96
C GLY A 222 -17.29 0.11 -9.72
N ASN A 223 -18.05 1.20 -9.82
CA ASN A 223 -17.63 2.44 -10.48
C ASN A 223 -17.27 3.53 -9.47
N GLU A 224 -17.22 3.22 -8.20
CA GLU A 224 -16.81 4.11 -7.14
C GLU A 224 -15.31 3.91 -6.83
N LEU A 225 -14.59 5.02 -6.67
CA LEU A 225 -13.32 5.02 -6.00
C LEU A 225 -13.57 5.16 -4.49
N LEU A 226 -13.16 4.18 -3.73
CA LEU A 226 -13.25 4.16 -2.28
C LEU A 226 -11.91 4.54 -1.68
N LEU A 227 -11.92 5.42 -0.69
CA LEU A 227 -10.73 5.80 0.08
C LEU A 227 -10.92 5.35 1.52
N ASN A 228 -10.05 4.46 1.97
CA ASN A 228 -10.03 3.97 3.34
C ASN A 228 -9.21 4.90 4.26
N LYS A 229 -9.39 4.75 5.57
CA LYS A 229 -8.67 5.50 6.62
C LYS A 229 -7.15 5.34 6.60
N ASP A 230 -6.65 4.23 6.05
CA ASP A 230 -5.22 3.94 5.92
C ASP A 230 -4.60 4.49 4.62
N GLY A 231 -5.40 5.18 3.79
CA GLY A 231 -4.98 5.71 2.50
C GLY A 231 -5.12 4.72 1.35
N ARG A 232 -5.65 3.53 1.57
CA ARG A 232 -5.92 2.58 0.49
C ARG A 232 -7.04 3.11 -0.40
N ILE A 233 -6.81 3.08 -1.71
CA ILE A 233 -7.83 3.33 -2.73
C ILE A 233 -8.17 2.02 -3.44
N TYR A 234 -9.45 1.77 -3.65
CA TYR A 234 -9.96 0.57 -4.30
C TYR A 234 -11.40 0.78 -4.77
N ASN A 235 -11.96 -0.19 -5.46
CA ASN A 235 -13.40 -0.25 -5.73
C ASN A 235 -14.02 -1.49 -5.07
N ALA A 236 -15.33 -1.50 -4.95
CA ALA A 236 -16.07 -2.65 -4.44
C ALA A 236 -17.34 -2.84 -5.26
N TYR A 237 -17.86 -4.06 -5.27
CA TYR A 237 -19.10 -4.42 -5.93
C TYR A 237 -20.06 -5.08 -4.93
N GLY A 238 -21.34 -4.70 -4.99
CA GLY A 238 -22.40 -5.34 -4.21
C GLY A 238 -22.41 -5.04 -2.72
N LYS A 239 -21.60 -4.05 -2.24
CA LYS A 239 -21.58 -3.63 -0.84
C LYS A 239 -22.43 -2.39 -0.61
N THR A 240 -23.13 -2.34 0.53
CA THR A 240 -23.82 -1.12 0.98
C THR A 240 -22.85 -0.10 1.55
N ALA A 241 -23.26 1.18 1.58
CA ALA A 241 -22.43 2.22 2.18
C ALA A 241 -22.13 1.95 3.66
N ASP A 242 -23.11 1.42 4.42
CA ASP A 242 -22.90 1.06 5.82
C ASP A 242 -21.85 -0.06 5.99
N GLN A 243 -21.88 -1.08 5.13
CA GLN A 243 -20.86 -2.13 5.12
C GLN A 243 -19.47 -1.55 4.86
N LEU A 244 -19.36 -0.66 3.87
CA LEU A 244 -18.09 -0.01 3.52
C LEU A 244 -17.56 0.88 4.65
N VAL A 245 -18.41 1.64 5.32
CA VAL A 245 -18.00 2.44 6.50
C VAL A 245 -17.50 1.53 7.62
N ASN A 246 -18.18 0.42 7.89
CA ASN A 246 -17.74 -0.56 8.88
C ASN A 246 -16.38 -1.20 8.52
N GLU A 247 -16.05 -1.30 7.22
CA GLU A 247 -14.75 -1.74 6.72
C GLU A 247 -13.68 -0.63 6.75
N GLY A 248 -14.04 0.58 7.18
CA GLY A 248 -13.12 1.71 7.35
C GLY A 248 -13.04 2.66 6.17
N VAL A 249 -13.98 2.62 5.22
CA VAL A 249 -14.08 3.60 4.14
C VAL A 249 -14.44 4.96 4.71
N LYS A 250 -13.66 5.99 4.35
CA LYS A 250 -13.90 7.38 4.73
C LYS A 250 -14.60 8.18 3.65
N TYR A 251 -14.27 7.89 2.39
CA TYR A 251 -14.82 8.64 1.25
C TYR A 251 -15.15 7.68 0.10
N SER A 252 -16.21 7.99 -0.61
CA SER A 252 -16.52 7.41 -1.91
C SER A 252 -16.64 8.49 -2.96
N PHE A 253 -16.10 8.24 -4.15
CA PHE A 253 -16.15 9.13 -5.29
C PHE A 253 -16.76 8.39 -6.47
N SER A 254 -17.78 8.99 -7.10
CA SER A 254 -18.31 8.43 -8.35
C SER A 254 -17.32 8.65 -9.48
N CYS A 255 -16.98 7.60 -10.18
CA CYS A 255 -16.10 7.66 -11.34
C CYS A 255 -16.84 7.21 -12.59
N HIS A 256 -16.51 7.80 -13.76
CA HIS A 256 -17.08 7.35 -15.03
C HIS A 256 -16.53 6.02 -15.51
N SER A 257 -15.38 5.65 -15.03
CA SER A 257 -14.66 4.50 -15.53
C SER A 257 -14.46 3.49 -14.45
N THR A 258 -14.61 2.25 -14.85
CA THR A 258 -14.16 1.09 -14.12
C THR A 258 -12.64 1.15 -13.89
N GLN A 259 -12.17 0.32 -13.02
CA GLN A 259 -10.76 0.05 -12.79
C GLN A 259 -10.04 -0.24 -14.12
N VAL A 260 -8.98 0.51 -14.39
CA VAL A 260 -8.21 0.40 -15.65
C VAL A 260 -7.15 -0.69 -15.54
N ILE A 261 -6.48 -0.75 -14.38
CA ILE A 261 -5.42 -1.72 -14.08
C ILE A 261 -5.73 -2.37 -12.74
N GLU A 262 -5.64 -3.68 -12.70
CA GLU A 262 -5.76 -4.49 -11.50
C GLU A 262 -4.60 -5.47 -11.41
N ASN A 263 -3.85 -5.44 -10.30
CA ASN A 263 -2.70 -6.31 -10.06
C ASN A 263 -1.65 -6.30 -11.20
N GLY A 264 -1.51 -5.16 -11.89
CA GLY A 264 -0.57 -4.99 -13.00
C GLY A 264 -1.14 -5.28 -14.39
N ASP A 265 -2.31 -5.87 -14.48
CA ASP A 265 -2.97 -6.20 -15.74
C ASP A 265 -4.07 -5.19 -16.09
N THR A 266 -4.25 -4.94 -17.39
CA THR A 266 -5.35 -4.12 -17.87
C THR A 266 -6.68 -4.82 -17.58
N SER A 267 -7.60 -4.10 -16.93
CA SER A 267 -8.91 -4.64 -16.62
C SER A 267 -9.68 -5.04 -17.90
N PRO A 268 -10.20 -6.28 -17.99
CA PRO A 268 -10.96 -6.73 -19.16
C PRO A 268 -12.25 -5.93 -19.39
N SER A 269 -12.77 -5.28 -18.36
CA SER A 269 -13.98 -4.47 -18.43
C SER A 269 -13.71 -3.03 -18.88
N TYR A 270 -12.45 -2.61 -18.96
CA TYR A 270 -12.12 -1.28 -19.42
C TYR A 270 -12.45 -1.10 -20.89
N ARG A 271 -13.28 -0.09 -21.17
CA ARG A 271 -13.59 0.34 -22.55
C ARG A 271 -13.59 1.85 -22.59
N GLU A 272 -12.58 2.44 -23.23
CA GLU A 272 -12.58 3.87 -23.54
C GLU A 272 -13.45 4.09 -24.80
N THR A 273 -14.55 4.79 -24.65
CA THR A 273 -15.47 5.07 -25.77
C THR A 273 -15.46 6.53 -26.19
N ARG A 274 -14.84 7.41 -25.43
CA ARG A 274 -14.85 8.86 -25.67
C ARG A 274 -13.53 9.51 -25.29
N ALA A 275 -13.10 10.45 -26.11
CA ALA A 275 -11.89 11.24 -25.88
C ALA A 275 -12.23 12.49 -25.03
N TYR A 276 -11.99 12.41 -23.75
CA TYR A 276 -12.07 13.53 -22.81
C TYR A 276 -10.74 13.70 -22.06
N LYS A 277 -10.48 14.93 -21.59
CA LYS A 277 -9.42 15.13 -20.60
C LYS A 277 -9.72 14.30 -19.35
N ARG A 278 -8.78 13.48 -18.92
CA ARG A 278 -8.95 12.55 -17.82
C ARG A 278 -7.87 12.72 -16.78
N ASN A 279 -8.26 12.52 -15.53
CA ASN A 279 -7.33 12.22 -14.46
C ASN A 279 -7.52 10.75 -14.07
N VAL A 280 -6.44 10.01 -13.97
CA VAL A 280 -6.42 8.64 -13.48
C VAL A 280 -5.54 8.63 -12.23
N ILE A 281 -6.02 8.04 -11.16
CA ILE A 281 -5.23 7.81 -9.96
C ILE A 281 -4.98 6.31 -9.78
N GLY A 282 -3.73 5.96 -9.50
CA GLY A 282 -3.31 4.61 -9.17
C GLY A 282 -2.57 4.59 -7.84
N MET A 283 -2.49 3.41 -7.24
CA MET A 283 -1.78 3.17 -5.99
C MET A 283 -0.96 1.90 -6.15
N THR A 284 0.33 1.95 -5.82
CA THR A 284 1.19 0.76 -5.73
C THR A 284 1.09 0.12 -4.35
N GLN A 285 0.97 0.96 -3.33
CA GLN A 285 0.73 0.60 -1.94
C GLN A 285 0.15 1.79 -1.18
N PRO A 286 -0.53 1.60 -0.05
CA PRO A 286 -1.02 2.70 0.75
C PRO A 286 0.09 3.70 1.11
N GLY A 287 -0.09 4.95 0.66
CA GLY A 287 0.89 6.03 0.82
C GLY A 287 1.78 6.27 -0.40
N GLU A 288 1.65 5.50 -1.49
CA GLU A 288 2.36 5.74 -2.75
C GLU A 288 1.38 5.71 -3.92
N TYR A 289 1.24 6.84 -4.60
CA TYR A 289 0.21 7.07 -5.61
C TYR A 289 0.80 7.67 -6.89
N TYR A 290 0.17 7.36 -8.01
CA TYR A 290 0.43 7.98 -9.30
C TYR A 290 -0.85 8.62 -9.83
N ILE A 291 -0.74 9.86 -10.28
CA ILE A 291 -1.81 10.59 -10.94
C ILE A 291 -1.37 10.88 -12.36
N VAL A 292 -2.15 10.43 -13.32
CA VAL A 292 -1.89 10.70 -14.74
C VAL A 292 -2.97 11.64 -15.25
N THR A 293 -2.57 12.77 -15.80
CA THR A 293 -3.45 13.80 -16.35
C THR A 293 -3.21 13.94 -17.85
N ASP A 294 -4.24 13.71 -18.65
CA ASP A 294 -4.22 14.01 -20.09
C ASP A 294 -4.35 15.53 -20.30
N LYS A 295 -3.33 16.13 -20.90
CA LYS A 295 -3.29 17.57 -21.22
C LYS A 295 -3.94 17.89 -22.56
N THR A 296 -3.96 16.95 -23.48
CA THR A 296 -4.30 17.22 -24.87
C THR A 296 -5.78 17.34 -25.09
N GLY A 297 -6.59 16.59 -24.37
CA GLY A 297 -8.05 16.53 -24.56
C GLY A 297 -8.39 16.56 -26.04
N ASN A 298 -8.85 15.51 -26.62
CA ASN A 298 -9.25 15.58 -28.03
C ASN A 298 -10.47 16.48 -28.19
N ASN A 299 -10.32 17.46 -29.07
CA ASN A 299 -11.45 18.06 -29.77
C ASN A 299 -12.03 17.06 -30.74
#